data_019d4a6b33752589f8d7c41007425439
#
_entry.id   019d4a6b33752589f8d7c41007425439
#
_cell.length_a   1.000
_cell.length_b   1.000
_cell.length_c   1.000
_cell.angle_alpha   90.00
_cell.angle_beta   90.00
_cell.angle_gamma   90.00
#
_symmetry.space_group_name_H-M   'P 1'
#
loop_
_entity.id
_entity.type
_entity.pdbx_description
1 polymer ?
#
loop_
_entity_poly.entity_id
_entity_poly.type
_entity_poly.pdbx_seq_one_letter_code
_entity_poly.pdbx_strand_id
1 'polypeptide(L)'
;MELRSLGYFVRIAELGSITRAAAHLRLAQPALTRHVQRLEEELGVALFTRANRGVRLTEAGQKLLESAERILRDVERTGDEIRAQDAHPSGRIILGVTPTLCPVLAPELSARMRRDYPRVELKVVHAGMVRLEEFVIDGRVDVALLSELSRSRLIVSTRLAQEEMVLVTKRGARPYGVVSDAELGRTPLVLGDGLRAAMDALLAGRGIELQVEIEVNDHETIRLMVQQGAAASILPYSSVARECAGGLLEAHRITEGGIFRTLARGVRISRTASLAREAVVRTISQVVADMERDDRLALSPNSRSAPRCGRAVRVEA
;
A
#
# COMPACT_ATOMS: atom_id res chain seq x y z
N MET A 1 28.47 14.55 12.62
CA MET A 1 27.52 13.42 12.56
C MET A 1 27.99 12.40 11.53
N GLU A 2 28.26 11.15 11.94
CA GLU A 2 28.78 10.08 11.10
C GLU A 2 27.65 9.12 10.68
N LEU A 3 27.69 8.61 9.45
CA LEU A 3 26.70 7.62 8.95
C LEU A 3 26.61 6.38 9.85
N ARG A 4 27.75 5.94 10.40
CA ARG A 4 27.79 4.82 11.34
C ARG A 4 27.00 5.11 12.61
N SER A 5 27.11 6.32 13.16
CA SER A 5 26.35 6.73 14.35
C SER A 5 24.85 6.79 14.08
N LEU A 6 24.43 7.23 12.89
CA LEU A 6 23.03 7.15 12.46
C LEU A 6 22.54 5.70 12.37
N GLY A 7 23.35 4.78 11.82
CA GLY A 7 23.00 3.36 11.75
C GLY A 7 22.82 2.73 13.14
N TYR A 8 23.68 3.09 14.07
CA TYR A 8 23.59 2.63 15.46
C TYR A 8 22.32 3.17 16.16
N PHE A 9 22.07 4.47 15.98
CA PHE A 9 20.87 5.11 16.51
C PHE A 9 19.58 4.44 16.00
N VAL A 10 19.45 4.22 14.69
CA VAL A 10 18.31 3.54 14.08
C VAL A 10 18.14 2.13 14.67
N ARG A 11 19.21 1.35 14.80
CA ARG A 11 19.13 0.01 15.35
C ARG A 11 18.70 -0.03 16.82
N ILE A 12 19.11 0.96 17.63
CA ILE A 12 18.64 1.09 19.01
C ILE A 12 17.15 1.45 19.05
N ALA A 13 16.72 2.34 18.19
CA ALA A 13 15.32 2.74 18.09
C ALA A 13 14.39 1.56 17.71
N GLU A 14 14.79 0.77 16.71
CA GLU A 14 14.07 -0.45 16.28
C GLU A 14 13.93 -1.49 17.40
N LEU A 15 15.02 -1.72 18.13
CA LEU A 15 15.04 -2.75 19.17
C LEU A 15 14.54 -2.25 20.53
N GLY A 16 14.43 -0.94 20.75
CA GLY A 16 14.05 -0.32 22.00
C GLY A 16 15.00 -0.65 23.18
N SER A 17 16.24 -1.07 22.87
CA SER A 17 17.21 -1.51 23.88
C SER A 17 18.63 -1.42 23.38
N ILE A 18 19.46 -0.64 24.07
CA ILE A 18 20.89 -0.50 23.74
C ILE A 18 21.62 -1.85 23.87
N THR A 19 21.30 -2.64 24.87
CA THR A 19 21.93 -3.95 25.08
C THR A 19 21.62 -4.93 23.96
N ARG A 20 20.34 -5.01 23.53
CA ARG A 20 19.97 -5.85 22.39
C ARG A 20 20.58 -5.36 21.07
N ALA A 21 20.62 -4.04 20.88
CA ALA A 21 21.27 -3.44 19.71
C ALA A 21 22.77 -3.74 19.68
N ALA A 22 23.46 -3.62 20.82
CA ALA A 22 24.89 -3.94 20.94
C ALA A 22 25.18 -5.41 20.60
N ALA A 23 24.38 -6.35 21.12
CA ALA A 23 24.51 -7.76 20.79
C ALA A 23 24.29 -8.01 19.28
N HIS A 24 23.25 -7.39 18.69
CA HIS A 24 22.94 -7.50 17.25
C HIS A 24 24.06 -6.95 16.37
N LEU A 25 24.65 -5.82 16.77
CA LEU A 25 25.74 -5.16 16.04
C LEU A 25 27.13 -5.77 16.34
N ARG A 26 27.20 -6.76 17.25
CA ARG A 26 28.44 -7.37 17.73
C ARG A 26 29.43 -6.34 18.34
N LEU A 27 28.88 -5.39 19.08
CA LEU A 27 29.61 -4.34 19.76
C LEU A 27 29.50 -4.47 21.28
N ALA A 28 30.49 -3.92 22.02
CA ALA A 28 30.35 -3.75 23.45
C ALA A 28 29.30 -2.66 23.75
N GLN A 29 28.38 -2.92 24.66
CA GLN A 29 27.31 -1.98 25.03
C GLN A 29 27.83 -0.59 25.46
N PRO A 30 28.97 -0.45 26.21
CA PRO A 30 29.53 0.87 26.53
C PRO A 30 30.02 1.65 25.30
N ALA A 31 30.49 0.96 24.25
CA ALA A 31 30.89 1.60 23.01
C ALA A 31 29.68 2.16 22.26
N LEU A 32 28.61 1.39 22.17
CA LEU A 32 27.35 1.82 21.53
C LEU A 32 26.72 3.00 22.29
N THR A 33 26.73 2.96 23.63
CA THR A 33 26.27 4.09 24.46
C THR A 33 27.04 5.37 24.18
N ARG A 34 28.37 5.29 24.07
CA ARG A 34 29.21 6.47 23.72
C ARG A 34 28.89 7.04 22.35
N HIS A 35 28.60 6.21 21.36
CA HIS A 35 28.18 6.71 20.04
C HIS A 35 26.87 7.50 20.10
N VAL A 36 25.88 7.03 20.87
CA VAL A 36 24.62 7.75 21.07
C VAL A 36 24.86 9.05 21.82
N GLN A 37 25.60 9.04 22.93
CA GLN A 37 25.91 10.25 23.70
C GLN A 37 26.59 11.31 22.84
N ARG A 38 27.59 10.90 22.06
CA ARG A 38 28.27 11.82 21.14
C ARG A 38 27.31 12.41 20.08
N LEU A 39 26.33 11.60 19.59
CA LEU A 39 25.34 12.08 18.64
C LEU A 39 24.39 13.08 19.32
N GLU A 40 23.99 12.84 20.57
CA GLU A 40 23.15 13.74 21.37
C GLU A 40 23.91 15.04 21.70
N GLU A 41 25.20 14.96 22.03
CA GLU A 41 26.07 16.12 22.25
C GLU A 41 26.23 16.97 20.98
N GLU A 42 26.48 16.35 19.82
CA GLU A 42 26.59 17.06 18.54
C GLU A 42 25.29 17.77 18.15
N LEU A 43 24.14 17.20 18.50
CA LEU A 43 22.82 17.76 18.18
C LEU A 43 22.28 18.69 19.28
N GLY A 44 22.88 18.68 20.48
CA GLY A 44 22.46 19.47 21.61
C GLY A 44 21.14 19.04 22.24
N VAL A 45 20.63 17.85 21.92
CA VAL A 45 19.35 17.34 22.40
C VAL A 45 19.40 15.86 22.70
N ALA A 46 18.65 15.40 23.70
CA ALA A 46 18.49 14.00 24.00
C ALA A 46 17.61 13.33 22.91
N LEU A 47 18.04 12.18 22.41
CA LEU A 47 17.33 11.39 21.42
C LEU A 47 16.55 10.23 22.06
N PHE A 48 17.02 9.76 23.21
CA PHE A 48 16.37 8.69 23.96
C PHE A 48 16.03 9.13 25.38
N THR A 49 14.94 8.58 25.91
CA THR A 49 14.60 8.59 27.35
C THR A 49 14.70 7.18 27.89
N ARG A 50 15.04 7.04 29.18
CA ARG A 50 15.02 5.76 29.88
C ARG A 50 13.56 5.31 30.07
N ALA A 51 13.30 4.05 29.85
CA ALA A 51 12.02 3.39 30.13
C ALA A 51 12.25 2.23 31.10
N ASN A 52 11.17 1.74 31.76
CA ASN A 52 11.25 0.62 32.71
C ASN A 52 11.91 -0.64 32.10
N ARG A 53 11.83 -0.80 30.79
CA ARG A 53 12.50 -1.89 30.03
C ARG A 53 13.13 -1.33 28.78
N GLY A 54 14.33 -0.74 28.89
CA GLY A 54 15.10 -0.26 27.76
C GLY A 54 15.03 1.27 27.53
N VAL A 55 14.90 1.70 26.30
CA VAL A 55 14.88 3.12 25.89
C VAL A 55 13.70 3.42 24.98
N ARG A 56 13.21 4.66 25.03
CA ARG A 56 12.20 5.21 24.11
C ARG A 56 12.73 6.45 23.44
N LEU A 57 12.29 6.70 22.22
CA LEU A 57 12.61 7.93 21.51
C LEU A 57 11.97 9.16 22.18
N THR A 58 12.68 10.26 22.20
CA THR A 58 12.15 11.59 22.42
C THR A 58 11.46 12.09 21.14
N GLU A 59 10.80 13.25 21.17
CA GLU A 59 10.29 13.89 19.95
C GLU A 59 11.43 14.20 18.96
N ALA A 60 12.59 14.70 19.45
CA ALA A 60 13.77 14.93 18.64
C ALA A 60 14.31 13.60 18.07
N GLY A 61 14.31 12.53 18.87
CA GLY A 61 14.68 11.19 18.43
C GLY A 61 13.79 10.66 17.34
N GLN A 62 12.45 10.91 17.42
CA GLN A 62 11.51 10.49 16.38
C GLN A 62 11.79 11.22 15.06
N LYS A 63 12.00 12.53 15.10
CA LYS A 63 12.38 13.33 13.91
C LYS A 63 13.72 12.88 13.30
N LEU A 64 14.69 12.57 14.16
CA LEU A 64 15.98 12.06 13.68
C LEU A 64 15.83 10.66 13.08
N LEU A 65 15.00 9.78 13.63
CA LEU A 65 14.78 8.43 13.10
C LEU A 65 14.32 8.48 11.63
N GLU A 66 13.30 9.27 11.34
CA GLU A 66 12.79 9.45 9.97
C GLU A 66 13.88 9.97 9.01
N SER A 67 14.67 10.93 9.47
CA SER A 67 15.76 11.51 8.67
C SER A 67 16.95 10.55 8.51
N ALA A 68 17.35 9.85 9.56
CA ALA A 68 18.46 8.90 9.55
C ALA A 68 18.18 7.70 8.65
N GLU A 69 16.97 7.13 8.72
CA GLU A 69 16.55 6.06 7.82
C GLU A 69 16.61 6.48 6.35
N ARG A 70 16.21 7.73 6.03
CA ARG A 70 16.29 8.26 4.68
C ARG A 70 17.74 8.40 4.21
N ILE A 71 18.60 9.01 5.03
CA ILE A 71 20.02 9.22 4.70
C ILE A 71 20.72 7.88 4.47
N LEU A 72 20.51 6.91 5.33
CA LEU A 72 21.12 5.57 5.20
C LEU A 72 20.65 4.87 3.92
N ARG A 73 19.35 4.94 3.59
CA ARG A 73 18.84 4.41 2.33
C ARG A 73 19.43 5.11 1.11
N ASP A 74 19.58 6.43 1.14
CA ASP A 74 20.17 7.19 0.02
C ASP A 74 21.65 6.79 -0.20
N VAL A 75 22.39 6.53 0.87
CA VAL A 75 23.77 6.03 0.79
C VAL A 75 23.83 4.60 0.22
N GLU A 76 22.98 3.69 0.73
CA GLU A 76 22.89 2.32 0.20
C GLU A 76 22.55 2.34 -1.29
N ARG A 77 21.52 3.11 -1.68
CA ARG A 77 21.09 3.26 -3.08
C ARG A 77 22.21 3.79 -3.96
N THR A 78 22.93 4.83 -3.52
CA THR A 78 24.06 5.39 -4.25
C THR A 78 25.14 4.32 -4.45
N GLY A 79 25.44 3.53 -3.42
CA GLY A 79 26.37 2.42 -3.52
C GLY A 79 25.93 1.36 -4.52
N ASP A 80 24.64 1.06 -4.57
CA ASP A 80 24.06 0.09 -5.52
C ASP A 80 24.06 0.64 -6.95
N GLU A 81 23.74 1.91 -7.16
CA GLU A 81 23.82 2.60 -8.46
C GLU A 81 25.24 2.59 -9.04
N ILE A 82 26.27 2.80 -8.21
CA ILE A 82 27.67 2.77 -8.63
C ILE A 82 28.11 1.33 -8.95
N ARG A 83 27.68 0.35 -8.16
CA ARG A 83 27.99 -1.07 -8.37
C ARG A 83 27.23 -1.70 -9.52
N ALA A 84 26.11 -1.12 -9.94
CA ALA A 84 25.29 -1.57 -11.06
C ALA A 84 25.94 -1.36 -12.45
N GLN A 85 27.29 -1.42 -12.54
CA GLN A 85 28.01 -1.55 -13.83
C GLN A 85 27.65 -2.86 -14.55
N ASP A 86 27.16 -3.85 -13.84
CA ASP A 86 26.52 -5.05 -14.42
C ASP A 86 25.07 -4.72 -14.79
N ALA A 87 24.67 -5.00 -16.02
CA ALA A 87 23.37 -4.70 -16.64
C ALA A 87 22.14 -5.40 -15.97
N HIS A 88 22.27 -5.90 -14.75
CA HIS A 88 21.23 -6.65 -14.05
C HIS A 88 20.64 -5.85 -12.90
N PRO A 89 19.29 -5.68 -12.85
CA PRO A 89 18.61 -5.06 -11.72
C PRO A 89 18.94 -5.75 -10.40
N SER A 90 19.44 -4.99 -9.42
CA SER A 90 19.77 -5.47 -8.07
C SER A 90 19.56 -4.37 -7.03
N GLY A 91 19.43 -4.74 -5.77
CA GLY A 91 19.24 -3.84 -4.64
C GLY A 91 17.83 -3.91 -4.05
N ARG A 92 17.59 -3.11 -3.02
CA ARG A 92 16.32 -3.11 -2.27
C ARG A 92 15.39 -2.03 -2.77
N ILE A 93 14.13 -2.39 -3.04
CA ILE A 93 13.05 -1.47 -3.42
C ILE A 93 11.90 -1.59 -2.43
N ILE A 94 11.42 -0.44 -1.95
CA ILE A 94 10.26 -0.35 -1.08
C ILE A 94 9.08 0.12 -1.91
N LEU A 95 8.09 -0.76 -2.06
CA LEU A 95 6.84 -0.49 -2.76
C LEU A 95 5.76 -0.12 -1.74
N GLY A 96 5.18 1.07 -1.88
CA GLY A 96 4.00 1.49 -1.14
C GLY A 96 2.71 1.18 -1.91
N VAL A 97 1.71 0.64 -1.23
CA VAL A 97 0.44 0.26 -1.87
C VAL A 97 -0.73 0.68 -0.98
N THR A 98 -1.82 1.17 -1.56
CA THR A 98 -3.04 1.41 -0.77
C THR A 98 -3.62 0.10 -0.25
N PRO A 99 -4.30 0.09 0.91
CA PRO A 99 -4.76 -1.14 1.57
C PRO A 99 -5.61 -2.04 0.68
N THR A 100 -6.48 -1.46 -0.15
CA THR A 100 -7.37 -2.22 -1.07
C THR A 100 -6.63 -2.89 -2.23
N LEU A 101 -5.49 -2.33 -2.66
CA LEU A 101 -4.70 -2.87 -3.76
C LEU A 101 -3.64 -3.87 -3.28
N CYS A 102 -3.20 -3.77 -2.02
CA CYS A 102 -2.12 -4.61 -1.50
C CYS A 102 -2.42 -6.12 -1.63
N PRO A 103 -3.57 -6.66 -1.18
CA PRO A 103 -3.88 -8.08 -1.32
C PRO A 103 -4.01 -8.54 -2.77
N VAL A 104 -4.34 -7.63 -3.68
CA VAL A 104 -4.58 -7.91 -5.09
C VAL A 104 -3.28 -7.97 -5.89
N LEU A 105 -2.39 -6.99 -5.66
CA LEU A 105 -1.18 -6.79 -6.46
C LEU A 105 0.06 -7.45 -5.86
N ALA A 106 0.23 -7.40 -4.53
CA ALA A 106 1.46 -7.84 -3.90
C ALA A 106 1.82 -9.31 -4.15
N PRO A 107 0.88 -10.28 -4.13
CA PRO A 107 1.22 -11.68 -4.40
C PRO A 107 1.76 -11.91 -5.80
N GLU A 108 1.08 -11.38 -6.82
CA GLU A 108 1.46 -11.56 -8.23
C GLU A 108 2.74 -10.81 -8.56
N LEU A 109 2.86 -9.56 -8.09
CA LEU A 109 4.07 -8.77 -8.25
C LEU A 109 5.28 -9.46 -7.62
N SER A 110 5.14 -9.95 -6.38
CA SER A 110 6.22 -10.65 -5.67
C SER A 110 6.65 -11.92 -6.39
N ALA A 111 5.70 -12.69 -6.94
CA ALA A 111 6.00 -13.89 -7.71
C ALA A 111 6.80 -13.56 -8.98
N ARG A 112 6.39 -12.53 -9.75
CA ARG A 112 7.10 -12.08 -10.95
C ARG A 112 8.47 -11.51 -10.63
N MET A 113 8.56 -10.66 -9.62
CA MET A 113 9.85 -10.08 -9.21
C MET A 113 10.86 -11.16 -8.83
N ARG A 114 10.45 -12.16 -8.05
CA ARG A 114 11.33 -13.27 -7.65
C ARG A 114 11.79 -14.13 -8.84
N ARG A 115 10.92 -14.33 -9.84
CA ARG A 115 11.25 -15.09 -11.04
C ARG A 115 12.18 -14.31 -11.98
N ASP A 116 11.83 -13.05 -12.27
CA ASP A 116 12.44 -12.28 -13.36
C ASP A 116 13.61 -11.42 -12.87
N TYR A 117 13.61 -11.03 -11.59
CA TYR A 117 14.62 -10.15 -10.96
C TYR A 117 15.06 -10.66 -9.58
N PRO A 118 15.66 -11.85 -9.47
CA PRO A 118 15.96 -12.51 -8.19
C PRO A 118 16.95 -11.75 -7.31
N ARG A 119 17.70 -10.76 -7.86
CA ARG A 119 18.62 -9.90 -7.09
C ARG A 119 17.95 -8.65 -6.55
N VAL A 120 16.65 -8.42 -6.83
CA VAL A 120 15.89 -7.29 -6.29
C VAL A 120 15.15 -7.75 -5.05
N GLU A 121 15.52 -7.18 -3.90
CA GLU A 121 14.77 -7.35 -2.65
C GLU A 121 13.56 -6.41 -2.65
N LEU A 122 12.36 -6.97 -2.75
CA LEU A 122 11.12 -6.21 -2.71
C LEU A 122 10.54 -6.19 -1.30
N LYS A 123 10.42 -4.99 -0.70
CA LYS A 123 9.65 -4.75 0.52
C LYS A 123 8.34 -4.08 0.15
N VAL A 124 7.21 -4.66 0.56
CA VAL A 124 5.88 -4.05 0.37
C VAL A 124 5.41 -3.47 1.68
N VAL A 125 4.94 -2.22 1.64
CA VAL A 125 4.30 -1.53 2.77
C VAL A 125 2.95 -1.00 2.30
N HIS A 126 1.95 -0.96 3.19
CA HIS A 126 0.66 -0.38 2.87
C HIS A 126 0.33 0.80 3.79
N ALA A 127 -0.31 1.81 3.24
CA ALA A 127 -0.83 2.95 3.97
C ALA A 127 -1.91 3.66 3.14
N GLY A 128 -2.71 4.54 3.76
CA GLY A 128 -3.63 5.41 3.06
C GLY A 128 -2.92 6.37 2.10
N MET A 129 -3.66 6.91 1.13
CA MET A 129 -3.14 7.72 0.02
C MET A 129 -2.21 8.86 0.48
N VAL A 130 -2.66 9.70 1.41
CA VAL A 130 -1.91 10.85 1.93
C VAL A 130 -0.57 10.40 2.54
N ARG A 131 -0.61 9.35 3.34
CA ARG A 131 0.59 8.80 3.99
C ARG A 131 1.56 8.18 2.99
N LEU A 132 1.06 7.56 1.92
CA LEU A 132 1.92 7.04 0.85
C LEU A 132 2.61 8.17 0.09
N GLU A 133 1.94 9.30 -0.18
CA GLU A 133 2.56 10.46 -0.78
C GLU A 133 3.68 11.02 0.10
N GLU A 134 3.44 11.18 1.41
CA GLU A 134 4.47 11.57 2.37
C GLU A 134 5.68 10.60 2.30
N PHE A 135 5.43 9.29 2.31
CA PHE A 135 6.49 8.27 2.23
C PHE A 135 7.30 8.36 0.93
N VAL A 136 6.67 8.68 -0.20
CA VAL A 136 7.37 8.90 -1.47
C VAL A 136 8.22 10.17 -1.40
N ILE A 137 7.67 11.27 -0.90
CA ILE A 137 8.36 12.56 -0.77
C ILE A 137 9.57 12.41 0.15
N ASP A 138 9.42 11.71 1.27
CA ASP A 138 10.48 11.46 2.24
C ASP A 138 11.47 10.37 1.82
N GLY A 139 11.26 9.71 0.66
CA GLY A 139 12.10 8.61 0.20
C GLY A 139 12.01 7.35 1.06
N ARG A 140 10.95 7.20 1.86
CA ARG A 140 10.64 5.97 2.63
C ARG A 140 10.03 4.89 1.75
N VAL A 141 9.49 5.28 0.60
CA VAL A 141 8.95 4.44 -0.47
C VAL A 141 9.56 4.88 -1.79
N ASP A 142 10.06 3.94 -2.57
CA ASP A 142 10.69 4.19 -3.87
C ASP A 142 9.67 4.31 -5.00
N VAL A 143 8.61 3.51 -4.91
CA VAL A 143 7.49 3.48 -5.85
C VAL A 143 6.19 3.32 -5.06
N ALA A 144 5.18 4.11 -5.35
CA ALA A 144 3.86 3.96 -4.77
C ALA A 144 2.81 3.58 -5.81
N LEU A 145 1.86 2.72 -5.42
CA LEU A 145 0.61 2.48 -6.14
C LEU A 145 -0.51 3.25 -5.43
N LEU A 146 -1.04 4.22 -6.13
CA LEU A 146 -1.97 5.22 -5.66
C LEU A 146 -3.36 4.97 -6.25
N SER A 147 -4.39 5.37 -5.53
CA SER A 147 -5.79 5.28 -5.98
C SER A 147 -6.28 6.53 -6.73
N GLU A 148 -5.39 7.48 -6.98
CA GLU A 148 -5.59 8.66 -7.81
C GLU A 148 -4.25 9.27 -8.23
N LEU A 149 -4.26 10.22 -9.14
CA LEU A 149 -3.06 10.98 -9.49
C LEU A 149 -2.66 11.92 -8.35
N SER A 150 -1.38 11.92 -8.00
CA SER A 150 -0.85 12.86 -7.01
C SER A 150 -0.94 14.30 -7.50
N ARG A 151 -1.33 15.21 -6.61
CA ARG A 151 -1.29 16.66 -6.85
C ARG A 151 0.04 17.29 -6.42
N SER A 152 0.91 16.53 -5.78
CA SER A 152 2.22 16.99 -5.33
C SER A 152 3.17 17.20 -6.50
N ARG A 153 3.83 18.36 -6.56
CA ARG A 153 4.87 18.65 -7.55
C ARG A 153 6.16 17.85 -7.33
N LEU A 154 6.29 17.19 -6.18
CA LEU A 154 7.45 16.36 -5.84
C LEU A 154 7.28 14.89 -6.27
N ILE A 155 6.08 14.52 -6.74
CA ILE A 155 5.75 13.17 -7.18
C ILE A 155 5.43 13.20 -8.67
N VAL A 156 6.15 12.42 -9.45
CA VAL A 156 5.76 12.10 -10.83
C VAL A 156 4.77 10.96 -10.76
N SER A 157 3.49 11.25 -11.02
CA SER A 157 2.45 10.24 -11.07
C SER A 157 2.08 9.92 -12.51
N THR A 158 1.94 8.62 -12.80
CA THR A 158 1.56 8.11 -14.12
C THR A 158 0.32 7.24 -13.96
N ARG A 159 -0.72 7.53 -14.71
CA ARG A 159 -1.93 6.70 -14.77
C ARG A 159 -1.57 5.31 -15.31
N LEU A 160 -2.10 4.28 -14.67
CA LEU A 160 -1.95 2.88 -15.08
C LEU A 160 -3.24 2.34 -15.67
N ALA A 161 -4.36 2.49 -14.95
CA ALA A 161 -5.67 1.97 -15.35
C ALA A 161 -6.80 2.75 -14.68
N GLN A 162 -8.03 2.39 -15.00
CA GLN A 162 -9.22 2.74 -14.21
C GLN A 162 -9.78 1.49 -13.53
N GLU A 163 -10.29 1.68 -12.34
CA GLU A 163 -10.88 0.62 -11.53
C GLU A 163 -12.29 1.03 -11.10
N GLU A 164 -13.26 0.13 -11.31
CA GLU A 164 -14.64 0.38 -10.96
C GLU A 164 -14.86 0.25 -9.46
N MET A 165 -15.54 1.24 -8.88
CA MET A 165 -16.06 1.21 -7.53
C MET A 165 -17.47 0.62 -7.57
N VAL A 166 -17.69 -0.43 -6.80
CA VAL A 166 -18.95 -1.20 -6.83
C VAL A 166 -19.59 -1.24 -5.46
N LEU A 167 -20.91 -1.26 -5.39
CA LEU A 167 -21.62 -1.63 -4.17
C LEU A 167 -21.48 -3.13 -3.97
N VAL A 168 -20.98 -3.54 -2.82
CA VAL A 168 -20.76 -4.94 -2.47
C VAL A 168 -21.71 -5.34 -1.37
N THR A 169 -22.40 -6.46 -1.58
CA THR A 169 -23.35 -7.04 -0.63
C THR A 169 -23.04 -8.52 -0.42
N LYS A 170 -23.59 -9.08 0.65
CA LYS A 170 -23.71 -10.53 0.76
C LYS A 170 -24.53 -11.05 -0.41
N ARG A 171 -24.17 -12.21 -0.93
CA ARG A 171 -24.91 -12.85 -2.03
C ARG A 171 -26.39 -12.99 -1.69
N GLY A 172 -27.24 -12.56 -2.61
CA GLY A 172 -28.72 -12.64 -2.49
C GLY A 172 -29.33 -11.64 -1.50
N ALA A 173 -28.55 -10.70 -0.96
CA ALA A 173 -29.08 -9.68 -0.05
C ALA A 173 -29.96 -8.64 -0.76
N ARG A 174 -29.81 -8.49 -2.07
CA ARG A 174 -30.65 -7.63 -2.93
C ARG A 174 -30.76 -8.23 -4.34
N PRO A 175 -31.75 -7.81 -5.16
CA PRO A 175 -31.75 -8.17 -6.57
C PRO A 175 -30.50 -7.70 -7.28
N TYR A 176 -29.94 -8.56 -8.14
CA TYR A 176 -28.79 -8.18 -8.96
C TYR A 176 -29.16 -7.06 -9.94
N GLY A 177 -28.31 -6.06 -10.08
CA GLY A 177 -28.55 -4.96 -11.00
C GLY A 177 -27.75 -3.71 -10.68
N VAL A 178 -28.04 -2.66 -11.43
CA VAL A 178 -27.45 -1.34 -11.23
C VAL A 178 -28.07 -0.67 -10.01
N VAL A 179 -27.26 0.01 -9.22
CA VAL A 179 -27.69 0.77 -8.04
C VAL A 179 -27.87 2.21 -8.46
N SER A 180 -29.07 2.75 -8.29
CA SER A 180 -29.33 4.18 -8.55
C SER A 180 -28.76 5.07 -7.46
N ASP A 181 -28.57 6.35 -7.78
CA ASP A 181 -28.09 7.37 -6.82
C ASP A 181 -29.01 7.44 -5.58
N ALA A 182 -30.34 7.40 -5.79
CA ALA A 182 -31.32 7.43 -4.71
C ALA A 182 -31.26 6.18 -3.81
N GLU A 183 -30.97 5.02 -4.38
CA GLU A 183 -30.82 3.77 -3.64
C GLU A 183 -29.50 3.76 -2.87
N LEU A 184 -28.40 4.23 -3.49
CA LEU A 184 -27.12 4.32 -2.85
C LEU A 184 -27.17 5.21 -1.59
N GLY A 185 -27.82 6.37 -1.68
CA GLY A 185 -27.98 7.30 -0.54
C GLY A 185 -28.86 6.75 0.60
N ARG A 186 -29.58 5.64 0.40
CA ARG A 186 -30.38 4.98 1.44
C ARG A 186 -29.81 3.66 1.93
N THR A 187 -28.70 3.22 1.35
CA THR A 187 -28.07 1.95 1.69
C THR A 187 -27.17 2.12 2.91
N PRO A 188 -27.41 1.39 4.00
CA PRO A 188 -26.49 1.39 5.15
C PRO A 188 -25.13 0.81 4.76
N LEU A 189 -24.06 1.57 5.02
CA LEU A 189 -22.73 1.23 4.60
C LEU A 189 -21.76 1.05 5.78
N VAL A 190 -20.81 0.15 5.61
CA VAL A 190 -19.55 0.12 6.35
C VAL A 190 -18.43 0.59 5.43
N LEU A 191 -17.69 1.63 5.83
CA LEU A 191 -16.55 2.18 5.07
C LEU A 191 -15.39 2.48 6.00
N GLY A 192 -14.17 2.50 5.45
CA GLY A 192 -13.01 3.09 6.12
C GLY A 192 -12.80 4.54 5.70
N ASP A 193 -12.13 5.33 6.53
CA ASP A 193 -11.92 6.78 6.33
C ASP A 193 -11.40 7.11 4.92
N GLY A 194 -10.41 6.35 4.44
CA GLY A 194 -9.83 6.58 3.11
C GLY A 194 -10.79 6.27 1.96
N LEU A 195 -11.65 5.24 2.11
CA LEU A 195 -12.68 4.92 1.12
C LEU A 195 -13.81 5.92 1.15
N ARG A 196 -14.24 6.36 2.35
CA ARG A 196 -15.24 7.40 2.52
C ARG A 196 -14.81 8.68 1.82
N ALA A 197 -13.62 9.20 2.14
CA ALA A 197 -13.10 10.42 1.51
C ALA A 197 -12.98 10.29 -0.02
N ALA A 198 -12.54 9.13 -0.52
CA ALA A 198 -12.47 8.86 -1.96
C ALA A 198 -13.86 8.85 -2.61
N MET A 199 -14.85 8.23 -1.97
CA MET A 199 -16.22 8.20 -2.48
C MET A 199 -16.89 9.57 -2.44
N ASP A 200 -16.72 10.34 -1.35
CA ASP A 200 -17.22 11.71 -1.25
C ASP A 200 -16.67 12.58 -2.40
N ALA A 201 -15.39 12.42 -2.74
CA ALA A 201 -14.77 13.11 -3.87
C ALA A 201 -15.32 12.67 -5.23
N LEU A 202 -15.54 11.35 -5.44
CA LEU A 202 -16.08 10.78 -6.68
C LEU A 202 -17.57 11.10 -6.88
N LEU A 203 -18.32 11.25 -5.80
CA LEU A 203 -19.74 11.59 -5.79
C LEU A 203 -19.99 13.09 -5.68
N ALA A 204 -18.94 13.91 -5.53
CA ALA A 204 -19.06 15.36 -5.50
C ALA A 204 -19.84 15.88 -6.72
N GLY A 205 -20.86 16.70 -6.49
CA GLY A 205 -21.73 17.24 -7.54
C GLY A 205 -22.91 16.35 -7.95
N ARG A 206 -23.03 15.13 -7.42
CA ARG A 206 -24.20 14.24 -7.66
C ARG A 206 -25.32 14.41 -6.62
N GLY A 207 -25.07 15.14 -5.53
CA GLY A 207 -26.04 15.36 -4.46
C GLY A 207 -26.35 14.09 -3.64
N ILE A 208 -25.45 13.12 -3.63
CA ILE A 208 -25.59 11.86 -2.87
C ILE A 208 -24.84 12.02 -1.54
N GLU A 209 -25.54 11.80 -0.45
CA GLU A 209 -24.96 11.66 0.88
C GLU A 209 -24.99 10.19 1.29
N LEU A 210 -23.81 9.61 1.57
CA LEU A 210 -23.70 8.20 1.93
C LEU A 210 -24.11 7.97 3.39
N GLN A 211 -24.94 6.98 3.62
CA GLN A 211 -25.30 6.51 4.96
C GLN A 211 -24.23 5.58 5.54
N VAL A 212 -23.16 6.14 6.11
CA VAL A 212 -22.12 5.34 6.75
C VAL A 212 -22.53 5.11 8.21
N GLU A 213 -22.94 3.89 8.52
CA GLU A 213 -23.34 3.50 9.89
C GLU A 213 -22.14 3.00 10.71
N ILE A 214 -21.14 2.41 10.05
CA ILE A 214 -19.99 1.82 10.72
C ILE A 214 -18.72 2.27 9.99
N GLU A 215 -17.76 2.79 10.75
CA GLU A 215 -16.43 3.13 10.22
C GLU A 215 -15.40 2.12 10.73
N VAL A 216 -14.67 1.48 9.80
CA VAL A 216 -13.64 0.48 10.10
C VAL A 216 -12.46 0.69 9.17
N ASN A 217 -11.27 0.91 9.70
CA ASN A 217 -10.06 1.17 8.90
C ASN A 217 -9.25 -0.09 8.53
N ASP A 218 -9.89 -1.26 8.61
CA ASP A 218 -9.32 -2.52 8.15
C ASP A 218 -10.16 -3.11 7.02
N HIS A 219 -9.57 -3.19 5.83
CA HIS A 219 -10.25 -3.63 4.61
C HIS A 219 -10.75 -5.08 4.68
N GLU A 220 -9.99 -5.96 5.32
CA GLU A 220 -10.37 -7.35 5.51
C GLU A 220 -11.60 -7.48 6.43
N THR A 221 -11.61 -6.70 7.51
CA THR A 221 -12.76 -6.65 8.42
C THR A 221 -14.01 -6.15 7.71
N ILE A 222 -13.91 -5.08 6.90
CA ILE A 222 -15.04 -4.60 6.08
C ILE A 222 -15.58 -5.72 5.21
N ARG A 223 -14.72 -6.43 4.48
CA ARG A 223 -15.09 -7.52 3.59
C ARG A 223 -15.80 -8.65 4.31
N LEU A 224 -15.30 -9.05 5.50
CA LEU A 224 -15.93 -10.06 6.34
C LEU A 224 -17.31 -9.62 6.87
N MET A 225 -17.46 -8.35 7.28
CA MET A 225 -18.75 -7.80 7.71
C MET A 225 -19.78 -7.86 6.59
N VAL A 226 -19.40 -7.49 5.36
CA VAL A 226 -20.27 -7.60 4.20
C VAL A 226 -20.65 -9.07 3.92
N GLN A 227 -19.69 -9.98 3.98
CA GLN A 227 -19.92 -11.42 3.77
C GLN A 227 -20.87 -12.01 4.81
N GLN A 228 -20.81 -11.55 6.05
CA GLN A 228 -21.76 -11.95 7.10
C GLN A 228 -23.14 -11.31 6.93
N GLY A 229 -23.26 -10.26 6.11
CA GLY A 229 -24.50 -9.54 5.88
C GLY A 229 -24.81 -8.48 6.94
N ALA A 230 -23.79 -8.02 7.66
CA ALA A 230 -23.94 -6.99 8.68
C ALA A 230 -24.22 -5.60 8.07
N ALA A 231 -23.64 -5.30 6.90
CA ALA A 231 -23.87 -4.08 6.12
C ALA A 231 -23.42 -4.29 4.67
N ALA A 232 -23.72 -3.33 3.79
CA ALA A 232 -23.09 -3.22 2.48
C ALA A 232 -21.82 -2.36 2.55
N SER A 233 -21.02 -2.39 1.48
CA SER A 233 -19.85 -1.50 1.37
C SER A 233 -19.65 -1.05 -0.07
N ILE A 234 -18.92 0.05 -0.27
CA ILE A 234 -18.44 0.44 -1.60
C ILE A 234 -16.95 0.13 -1.65
N LEU A 235 -16.59 -0.82 -2.52
CA LEU A 235 -15.23 -1.31 -2.65
C LEU A 235 -14.77 -1.29 -4.11
N PRO A 236 -13.47 -1.22 -4.37
CA PRO A 236 -12.95 -1.46 -5.71
C PRO A 236 -13.23 -2.91 -6.13
N TYR A 237 -13.68 -3.09 -7.36
CA TYR A 237 -14.05 -4.42 -7.87
C TYR A 237 -12.92 -5.45 -7.76
N SER A 238 -11.69 -5.06 -8.05
CA SER A 238 -10.52 -5.96 -7.96
C SER A 238 -10.35 -6.58 -6.58
N SER A 239 -10.74 -5.85 -5.53
CA SER A 239 -10.56 -6.30 -4.13
C SER A 239 -11.59 -7.34 -3.69
N VAL A 240 -12.66 -7.55 -4.47
CA VAL A 240 -13.75 -8.50 -4.18
C VAL A 240 -14.05 -9.46 -5.34
N ALA A 241 -13.35 -9.32 -6.46
CA ALA A 241 -13.60 -10.11 -7.67
C ALA A 241 -13.53 -11.63 -7.42
N ARG A 242 -12.61 -12.08 -6.57
CA ARG A 242 -12.46 -13.49 -6.21
C ARG A 242 -13.64 -14.00 -5.40
N GLU A 243 -14.10 -13.24 -4.42
CA GLU A 243 -15.26 -13.59 -3.57
C GLU A 243 -16.55 -13.56 -4.37
N CYS A 244 -16.67 -12.64 -5.30
CA CYS A 244 -17.81 -12.61 -6.23
C CYS A 244 -17.79 -13.83 -7.16
N ALA A 245 -16.66 -14.18 -7.73
CA ALA A 245 -16.51 -15.39 -8.54
C ALA A 245 -16.78 -16.67 -7.73
N GLY A 246 -16.39 -16.69 -6.45
CA GLY A 246 -16.67 -17.78 -5.51
C GLY A 246 -18.11 -17.80 -4.98
N GLY A 247 -18.93 -16.81 -5.33
CA GLY A 247 -20.33 -16.72 -4.90
C GLY A 247 -20.54 -16.40 -3.42
N LEU A 248 -19.56 -15.81 -2.76
CA LEU A 248 -19.64 -15.36 -1.37
C LEU A 248 -20.22 -13.95 -1.27
N LEU A 249 -19.88 -13.10 -2.24
CA LEU A 249 -20.32 -11.72 -2.35
C LEU A 249 -20.99 -11.47 -3.69
N GLU A 250 -21.74 -10.39 -3.78
CA GLU A 250 -22.23 -9.82 -5.03
C GLU A 250 -21.77 -8.38 -5.17
N ALA A 251 -21.30 -8.03 -6.37
CA ALA A 251 -20.91 -6.69 -6.74
C ALA A 251 -21.96 -6.10 -7.69
N HIS A 252 -22.40 -4.89 -7.40
CA HIS A 252 -23.41 -4.17 -8.16
C HIS A 252 -22.82 -2.87 -8.69
N ARG A 253 -22.98 -2.62 -9.98
CA ARG A 253 -22.57 -1.35 -10.61
C ARG A 253 -23.32 -0.19 -10.00
N ILE A 254 -22.63 0.86 -9.64
CA ILE A 254 -23.24 2.10 -9.16
C ILE A 254 -23.49 2.97 -10.38
N THR A 255 -24.77 3.24 -10.66
CA THR A 255 -25.25 3.95 -11.86
C THR A 255 -24.92 3.25 -13.18
N GLU A 256 -25.63 3.58 -14.26
CA GLU A 256 -25.43 2.98 -15.59
C GLU A 256 -24.01 3.19 -16.13
N GLY A 257 -23.41 4.35 -15.85
CA GLY A 257 -22.04 4.70 -16.30
C GLY A 257 -20.92 4.14 -15.44
N GLY A 258 -21.24 3.55 -14.28
CA GLY A 258 -20.24 3.16 -13.29
C GLY A 258 -19.56 4.35 -12.59
N ILE A 259 -18.87 4.08 -11.51
CA ILE A 259 -18.01 5.02 -10.81
C ILE A 259 -16.59 4.46 -10.84
N PHE A 260 -15.63 5.23 -11.30
CA PHE A 260 -14.27 4.76 -11.50
C PHE A 260 -13.27 5.61 -10.74
N ARG A 261 -12.28 4.97 -10.13
CA ARG A 261 -11.09 5.62 -9.61
C ARG A 261 -9.90 5.38 -10.54
N THR A 262 -8.93 6.26 -10.49
CA THR A 262 -7.70 6.11 -11.28
C THR A 262 -6.66 5.34 -10.48
N LEU A 263 -6.17 4.23 -11.00
CA LEU A 263 -4.95 3.61 -10.50
C LEU A 263 -3.74 4.33 -11.09
N ALA A 264 -2.83 4.77 -10.23
CA ALA A 264 -1.65 5.50 -10.63
C ALA A 264 -0.40 4.94 -9.95
N ARG A 265 0.73 5.11 -10.61
CA ARG A 265 2.05 4.91 -10.06
C ARG A 265 2.63 6.26 -9.70
N GLY A 266 3.12 6.41 -8.47
CA GLY A 266 3.83 7.59 -7.98
C GLY A 266 5.29 7.27 -7.69
N VAL A 267 6.21 8.12 -8.15
CA VAL A 267 7.63 8.09 -7.80
C VAL A 267 8.10 9.50 -7.48
N ARG A 268 9.04 9.63 -6.56
CA ARG A 268 9.65 10.92 -6.27
C ARG A 268 10.36 11.44 -7.52
N ILE A 269 10.21 12.75 -7.78
CA ILE A 269 10.99 13.40 -8.81
C ILE A 269 12.48 13.26 -8.49
N SER A 270 13.22 12.62 -9.38
CA SER A 270 14.66 12.35 -9.22
C SER A 270 15.31 12.34 -10.59
N ARG A 271 16.56 12.76 -10.65
CA ARG A 271 17.34 12.75 -11.90
C ARG A 271 17.80 11.36 -12.31
N THR A 272 17.95 10.43 -11.36
CA THR A 272 18.42 9.06 -11.61
C THR A 272 17.39 8.03 -11.18
N ALA A 273 17.14 7.06 -12.05
CA ALA A 273 16.34 5.88 -11.75
C ALA A 273 17.29 4.67 -11.66
N SER A 274 17.24 3.90 -10.55
CA SER A 274 17.97 2.64 -10.48
C SER A 274 17.31 1.59 -11.38
N LEU A 275 18.11 0.67 -11.93
CA LEU A 275 17.61 -0.46 -12.72
C LEU A 275 16.60 -1.31 -11.95
N ALA A 276 16.80 -1.47 -10.64
CA ALA A 276 15.86 -2.17 -9.77
C ALA A 276 14.48 -1.47 -9.71
N ARG A 277 14.47 -0.13 -9.59
CA ARG A 277 13.23 0.66 -9.61
C ARG A 277 12.52 0.54 -10.95
N GLU A 278 13.25 0.60 -12.05
CA GLU A 278 12.69 0.42 -13.39
C GLU A 278 12.09 -0.97 -13.58
N ALA A 279 12.76 -2.01 -13.07
CA ALA A 279 12.26 -3.38 -13.11
C ALA A 279 10.92 -3.50 -12.35
N VAL A 280 10.83 -2.95 -11.13
CA VAL A 280 9.58 -2.93 -10.34
C VAL A 280 8.50 -2.16 -11.09
N VAL A 281 8.79 -0.98 -11.61
CA VAL A 281 7.87 -0.15 -12.39
C VAL A 281 7.33 -0.89 -13.62
N ARG A 282 8.19 -1.58 -14.35
CA ARG A 282 7.82 -2.39 -15.52
C ARG A 282 6.90 -3.53 -15.12
N THR A 283 7.25 -4.26 -14.07
CA THR A 283 6.45 -5.39 -13.57
C THR A 283 5.08 -4.94 -13.07
N ILE A 284 4.99 -3.80 -12.39
CA ILE A 284 3.71 -3.20 -11.98
C ILE A 284 2.83 -2.95 -13.21
N SER A 285 3.39 -2.30 -14.25
CA SER A 285 2.62 -1.99 -15.47
C SER A 285 2.12 -3.25 -16.16
N GLN A 286 2.91 -4.33 -16.17
CA GLN A 286 2.52 -5.62 -16.71
C GLN A 286 1.39 -6.27 -15.90
N VAL A 287 1.51 -6.30 -14.56
CA VAL A 287 0.48 -6.87 -13.68
C VAL A 287 -0.84 -6.14 -13.84
N VAL A 288 -0.81 -4.80 -13.87
CA VAL A 288 -2.04 -4.00 -14.04
C VAL A 288 -2.66 -4.21 -15.43
N ALA A 289 -1.85 -4.28 -16.48
CA ALA A 289 -2.34 -4.56 -17.84
C ALA A 289 -2.96 -5.96 -17.97
N ASP A 290 -2.41 -6.97 -17.26
CA ASP A 290 -3.00 -8.30 -17.22
C ASP A 290 -4.32 -8.30 -16.44
N MET A 291 -4.41 -7.55 -15.33
CA MET A 291 -5.66 -7.40 -14.59
C MET A 291 -6.75 -6.74 -15.42
N GLU A 292 -6.40 -5.75 -16.24
CA GLU A 292 -7.34 -5.09 -17.16
C GLU A 292 -7.82 -6.05 -18.24
N ARG A 293 -6.92 -6.83 -18.85
CA ARG A 293 -7.24 -7.85 -19.86
C ARG A 293 -8.14 -8.96 -19.32
N ASP A 294 -7.94 -9.33 -18.06
CA ASP A 294 -8.67 -10.42 -17.39
C ASP A 294 -9.99 -9.94 -16.74
N ASP A 295 -10.48 -8.74 -17.07
CA ASP A 295 -11.68 -8.11 -16.50
C ASP A 295 -11.69 -8.06 -14.96
N ARG A 296 -10.50 -7.91 -14.34
CA ARG A 296 -10.36 -7.88 -12.87
C ARG A 296 -10.49 -6.48 -12.27
N LEU A 297 -10.54 -5.44 -13.08
CA LEU A 297 -10.61 -4.03 -12.64
C LEU A 297 -12.02 -3.44 -12.71
N ALA A 298 -12.95 -4.07 -13.46
CA ALA A 298 -14.31 -3.59 -13.61
C ALA A 298 -15.27 -4.78 -13.84
N LEU A 299 -16.56 -4.55 -13.54
CA LEU A 299 -17.61 -5.48 -13.91
C LEU A 299 -17.72 -5.53 -15.43
N SER A 300 -17.70 -6.73 -16.01
CA SER A 300 -17.90 -6.90 -17.44
C SER A 300 -19.25 -6.31 -17.89
N PRO A 301 -19.31 -5.60 -19.02
CA PRO A 301 -20.58 -5.07 -19.55
C PRO A 301 -21.65 -6.15 -19.78
N ASN A 302 -21.21 -7.38 -19.98
CA ASN A 302 -22.07 -8.54 -20.27
C ASN A 302 -22.41 -9.40 -19.04
N SER A 303 -22.05 -9.00 -17.83
CA SER A 303 -22.34 -9.76 -16.60
C SER A 303 -23.84 -9.67 -16.20
N ARG A 304 -24.74 -9.86 -17.16
CA ARG A 304 -26.19 -10.05 -16.89
C ARG A 304 -26.54 -11.43 -16.35
N SER A 305 -25.58 -12.33 -16.23
CA SER A 305 -25.76 -13.66 -15.64
C SER A 305 -24.75 -13.88 -14.54
N ALA A 306 -25.23 -14.35 -13.39
CA ALA A 306 -24.39 -14.94 -12.36
C ALA A 306 -23.36 -15.88 -13.04
N PRO A 307 -22.07 -15.87 -12.63
CA PRO A 307 -21.08 -16.76 -13.22
C PRO A 307 -21.63 -18.19 -13.18
N ARG A 308 -21.73 -18.81 -14.34
CA ARG A 308 -22.09 -20.24 -14.44
C ARG A 308 -21.06 -20.99 -13.62
N CYS A 309 -21.52 -21.66 -12.59
CA CYS A 309 -20.76 -22.57 -11.75
C CYS A 309 -19.89 -23.44 -12.67
N GLY A 310 -18.56 -23.24 -12.61
CA GLY A 310 -17.59 -24.02 -13.38
C GLY A 310 -17.81 -25.49 -13.07
N ARG A 311 -17.85 -26.32 -14.13
CA ARG A 311 -17.95 -27.77 -14.08
C ARG A 311 -17.02 -28.32 -12.99
N ALA A 312 -17.63 -29.01 -12.04
CA ALA A 312 -16.90 -29.87 -11.12
C ALA A 312 -15.96 -30.78 -11.93
N VAL A 313 -14.68 -30.64 -11.73
CA VAL A 313 -13.71 -31.64 -12.20
C VAL A 313 -14.01 -32.91 -11.41
N ARG A 314 -14.61 -33.91 -12.06
CA ARG A 314 -14.68 -35.26 -11.52
C ARG A 314 -13.23 -35.77 -11.43
N VAL A 315 -12.78 -35.94 -10.22
CA VAL A 315 -11.62 -36.80 -9.93
C VAL A 315 -12.17 -38.23 -10.05
N GLU A 316 -11.85 -38.92 -11.13
CA GLU A 316 -12.03 -40.37 -11.19
C GLU A 316 -10.98 -41.02 -10.30
N ALA A 317 -11.44 -42.07 -9.57
CA ALA A 317 -10.70 -42.85 -8.59
C ALA A 317 -9.55 -43.67 -9.21
#